data_f728a59dfb62df116b3f88a6ed95a806
#
_entry.id   f728a59dfb62df116b3f88a6ed95a806
#
_cell.length_a   1.000
_cell.length_b   1.000
_cell.length_c   1.000
_cell.angle_alpha   90.00
_cell.angle_beta   90.00
_cell.angle_gamma   90.00
#
_symmetry.space_group_name_H-M   'P 1'
#
loop_
_entity.id
_entity.type
_entity.pdbx_description
1 polymer ?
#
loop_
_entity_poly.entity_id
_entity_poly.type
_entity_poly.pdbx_seq_one_letter_code
_entity_poly.pdbx_strand_id
1 'polypeptide(L)'
;IASKMYFNEGRLSKAAIEREIDGSLKRLGTDYLDLYIIHRFDFDTPIEETMEALDGLVKAGKVRAIGASAMYGYQFYNMQLAAKERGLTPFATMENHYNLLYREDERELIPICKQMNVALMPYSPLAAGHLSRPVWNTDSLRSQTDRVARGKYDRMEEQDMKVVARVHELSEKHNCKMSQIALAWQWAKGVTAPIVGVTKTAYLDDAAGALDVKLSAEDVAYLEEMYVPHPVVGAIKENPAQGVVLLDEKK
;
A
#
# COMPACT_ATOMS: atom_id res chain seq x y z
N ILE A 1 -13.89 7.10 6.81
CA ILE A 1 -13.93 6.99 5.32
C ILE A 1 -12.60 7.49 4.77
N ALA A 2 -11.98 6.73 3.83
CA ALA A 2 -10.77 7.15 3.12
C ALA A 2 -11.05 7.31 1.62
N SER A 3 -10.36 8.25 0.97
CA SER A 3 -10.37 8.43 -0.47
C SER A 3 -8.97 8.76 -0.99
N LYS A 4 -8.77 8.62 -2.29
CA LYS A 4 -7.48 8.86 -2.95
C LYS A 4 -7.62 9.83 -4.10
N MET A 5 -6.51 10.51 -4.44
CA MET A 5 -6.41 11.35 -5.61
C MET A 5 -5.07 11.19 -6.34
N TYR A 6 -5.07 11.37 -7.67
CA TYR A 6 -3.87 11.46 -8.51
C TYR A 6 -4.19 11.53 -10.00
N PHE A 7 -5.14 10.69 -10.50
CA PHE A 7 -5.25 10.35 -11.93
C PHE A 7 -5.93 11.41 -12.81
N ASN A 8 -6.46 12.47 -12.21
CA ASN A 8 -7.09 13.55 -12.95
C ASN A 8 -6.07 14.62 -13.37
N GLU A 9 -6.48 15.53 -14.25
CA GLU A 9 -5.68 16.64 -14.73
C GLU A 9 -5.09 17.46 -13.57
N GLY A 10 -3.81 17.79 -13.65
CA GLY A 10 -3.08 18.53 -12.63
C GLY A 10 -2.61 17.67 -11.44
N ARG A 11 -2.89 16.39 -11.44
CA ARG A 11 -2.42 15.38 -10.46
C ARG A 11 -2.39 15.87 -9.01
N LEU A 12 -1.21 16.26 -8.48
CA LEU A 12 -1.01 16.73 -7.10
C LEU A 12 -0.79 18.25 -7.01
N SER A 13 -1.07 19.01 -8.07
CA SER A 13 -1.07 20.47 -7.98
C SER A 13 -2.14 20.94 -6.99
N LYS A 14 -1.92 22.10 -6.38
CA LYS A 14 -2.88 22.72 -5.44
C LYS A 14 -4.29 22.79 -6.02
N ALA A 15 -4.43 23.29 -7.24
CA ALA A 15 -5.72 23.40 -7.91
C ALA A 15 -6.42 22.04 -8.09
N ALA A 16 -5.65 20.99 -8.42
CA ALA A 16 -6.20 19.63 -8.53
C ALA A 16 -6.63 19.09 -7.17
N ILE A 17 -5.81 19.25 -6.13
CA ILE A 17 -6.11 18.77 -4.76
C ILE A 17 -7.43 19.41 -4.26
N GLU A 18 -7.57 20.73 -4.40
CA GLU A 18 -8.76 21.46 -3.97
C GLU A 18 -10.03 21.05 -4.74
N ARG A 19 -9.92 20.85 -6.05
CA ARG A 19 -11.02 20.37 -6.90
C ARG A 19 -11.44 18.95 -6.58
N GLU A 20 -10.47 18.04 -6.41
CA GLU A 20 -10.73 16.61 -6.25
C GLU A 20 -11.30 16.26 -4.87
N ILE A 21 -10.92 16.99 -3.82
CA ILE A 21 -11.54 16.80 -2.51
C ILE A 21 -13.02 17.18 -2.55
N ASP A 22 -13.38 18.31 -3.15
CA ASP A 22 -14.77 18.75 -3.24
C ASP A 22 -15.63 17.76 -4.04
N GLY A 23 -15.08 17.25 -5.14
CA GLY A 23 -15.71 16.19 -5.92
C GLY A 23 -15.91 14.89 -5.12
N SER A 24 -14.93 14.50 -4.29
CA SER A 24 -15.00 13.31 -3.45
C SER A 24 -16.05 13.45 -2.35
N LEU A 25 -16.06 14.56 -1.63
CA LEU A 25 -17.03 14.85 -0.58
C LEU A 25 -18.46 14.88 -1.13
N LYS A 26 -18.66 15.51 -2.29
CA LYS A 26 -19.97 15.52 -2.96
C LYS A 26 -20.46 14.11 -3.33
N ARG A 27 -19.60 13.27 -3.91
CA ARG A 27 -19.98 11.89 -4.29
C ARG A 27 -20.25 10.99 -3.08
N LEU A 28 -19.53 11.20 -1.99
CA LEU A 28 -19.68 10.42 -0.75
C LEU A 28 -20.84 10.92 0.13
N GLY A 29 -21.38 12.11 -0.12
CA GLY A 29 -22.44 12.70 0.68
C GLY A 29 -22.00 13.07 2.10
N THR A 30 -20.75 13.52 2.26
CA THR A 30 -20.15 13.91 3.55
C THR A 30 -19.42 15.24 3.40
N ASP A 31 -19.17 15.91 4.50
CA ASP A 31 -18.44 17.18 4.58
C ASP A 31 -16.95 17.02 4.94
N TYR A 32 -16.52 15.81 5.32
CA TYR A 32 -15.12 15.51 5.62
C TYR A 32 -14.74 14.08 5.24
N LEU A 33 -13.42 13.83 5.13
CA LEU A 33 -12.81 12.50 5.08
C LEU A 33 -11.98 12.26 6.34
N ASP A 34 -11.96 11.02 6.83
CA ASP A 34 -11.03 10.64 7.92
C ASP A 34 -9.59 10.57 7.41
N LEU A 35 -9.38 10.09 6.17
CA LEU A 35 -8.07 9.97 5.57
C LEU A 35 -8.12 10.31 4.05
N TYR A 36 -7.24 11.21 3.61
CA TYR A 36 -7.07 11.54 2.21
C TYR A 36 -5.66 11.18 1.74
N ILE A 37 -5.57 10.32 0.73
CA ILE A 37 -4.32 9.67 0.32
C ILE A 37 -3.91 10.15 -1.07
N ILE A 38 -2.67 10.61 -1.23
CA ILE A 38 -2.08 10.74 -2.56
C ILE A 38 -1.76 9.36 -3.10
N HIS A 39 -2.31 9.01 -4.28
CA HIS A 39 -2.26 7.65 -4.82
C HIS A 39 -0.90 7.27 -5.39
N ARG A 40 -0.08 8.25 -5.78
CA ARG A 40 1.29 8.12 -6.33
C ARG A 40 2.07 9.38 -6.07
N PHE A 41 3.39 9.30 -6.22
CA PHE A 41 4.25 10.47 -6.29
C PHE A 41 4.03 11.22 -7.63
N ASP A 42 4.02 12.55 -7.59
CA ASP A 42 3.92 13.41 -8.77
C ASP A 42 5.29 14.04 -9.07
N PHE A 43 5.81 13.77 -10.26
CA PHE A 43 7.11 14.27 -10.70
C PHE A 43 7.02 15.69 -11.32
N ASP A 44 5.81 16.16 -11.58
CA ASP A 44 5.56 17.43 -12.27
C ASP A 44 5.18 18.56 -11.32
N THR A 45 4.79 18.23 -10.07
CA THR A 45 4.39 19.20 -9.04
C THR A 45 5.45 19.28 -7.94
N PRO A 46 5.89 20.48 -7.54
CA PRO A 46 6.79 20.65 -6.39
C PRO A 46 6.21 20.02 -5.11
N ILE A 47 7.07 19.34 -4.36
CA ILE A 47 6.68 18.68 -3.10
C ILE A 47 6.00 19.66 -2.14
N GLU A 48 6.55 20.85 -2.03
CA GLU A 48 6.07 21.90 -1.14
C GLU A 48 4.64 22.34 -1.49
N GLU A 49 4.34 22.53 -2.79
CA GLU A 49 3.00 22.88 -3.25
C GLU A 49 1.98 21.81 -2.86
N THR A 50 2.33 20.54 -3.09
CA THR A 50 1.48 19.40 -2.71
C THR A 50 1.23 19.38 -1.20
N MET A 51 2.30 19.52 -0.38
CA MET A 51 2.18 19.44 1.07
C MET A 51 1.42 20.63 1.66
N GLU A 52 1.63 21.84 1.14
CA GLU A 52 0.88 23.04 1.54
C GLU A 52 -0.62 22.93 1.20
N ALA A 53 -0.95 22.39 0.03
CA ALA A 53 -2.34 22.18 -0.36
C ALA A 53 -3.03 21.15 0.54
N LEU A 54 -2.39 20.03 0.84
CA LEU A 54 -2.93 19.00 1.74
C LEU A 54 -3.10 19.52 3.17
N ASP A 55 -2.13 20.25 3.69
CA ASP A 55 -2.21 20.92 5.00
C ASP A 55 -3.41 21.90 5.05
N GLY A 56 -3.62 22.65 3.97
CA GLY A 56 -4.78 23.52 3.82
C GLY A 56 -6.12 22.80 3.97
N LEU A 57 -6.24 21.59 3.44
CA LEU A 57 -7.43 20.74 3.60
C LEU A 57 -7.65 20.28 5.03
N VAL A 58 -6.56 19.96 5.76
CA VAL A 58 -6.63 19.59 7.18
C VAL A 58 -7.08 20.79 8.01
N LYS A 59 -6.48 21.96 7.80
CA LYS A 59 -6.84 23.21 8.49
C LYS A 59 -8.27 23.66 8.21
N ALA A 60 -8.76 23.41 6.99
CA ALA A 60 -10.15 23.67 6.61
C ALA A 60 -11.15 22.64 7.17
N GLY A 61 -10.70 21.58 7.83
CA GLY A 61 -11.55 20.53 8.37
C GLY A 61 -12.15 19.58 7.32
N LYS A 62 -11.77 19.69 6.04
CA LYS A 62 -12.22 18.80 4.97
C LYS A 62 -11.62 17.40 5.09
N VAL A 63 -10.43 17.25 5.70
CA VAL A 63 -9.80 15.96 5.99
C VAL A 63 -9.23 15.96 7.41
N ARG A 64 -9.26 14.80 8.08
CA ARG A 64 -8.72 14.64 9.43
C ARG A 64 -7.23 14.25 9.43
N ALA A 65 -6.83 13.43 8.46
CA ALA A 65 -5.47 12.98 8.28
C ALA A 65 -5.14 12.83 6.80
N ILE A 66 -3.86 12.91 6.47
CA ILE A 66 -3.35 12.69 5.12
C ILE A 66 -2.46 11.47 5.07
N GLY A 67 -2.42 10.81 3.92
CA GLY A 67 -1.62 9.61 3.66
C GLY A 67 -0.94 9.65 2.30
N ALA A 68 0.08 8.82 2.15
CA ALA A 68 0.79 8.62 0.90
C ALA A 68 0.64 7.19 0.41
N SER A 69 0.86 6.97 -0.89
CA SER A 69 0.83 5.64 -1.51
C SER A 69 1.80 5.54 -2.67
N ALA A 70 2.29 4.34 -2.93
CA ALA A 70 3.00 3.94 -4.15
C ALA A 70 4.11 4.91 -4.58
N MET A 71 5.13 5.07 -3.74
CA MET A 71 6.34 5.85 -3.99
C MET A 71 7.57 5.21 -3.38
N TYR A 72 8.76 5.66 -3.79
CA TYR A 72 10.02 5.23 -3.18
C TYR A 72 10.22 5.83 -1.78
N GLY A 73 11.02 5.18 -0.95
CA GLY A 73 11.31 5.64 0.40
C GLY A 73 11.91 7.05 0.45
N TYR A 74 12.85 7.37 -0.46
CA TYR A 74 13.43 8.72 -0.52
C TYR A 74 12.40 9.80 -0.88
N GLN A 75 11.44 9.50 -1.77
CA GLN A 75 10.35 10.42 -2.14
C GLN A 75 9.47 10.71 -0.93
N PHE A 76 9.06 9.66 -0.24
CA PHE A 76 8.27 9.77 0.98
C PHE A 76 9.01 10.54 2.07
N TYR A 77 10.29 10.23 2.30
CA TYR A 77 11.13 10.92 3.29
C TYR A 77 11.21 12.43 2.99
N ASN A 78 11.43 12.80 1.73
CA ASN A 78 11.51 14.21 1.33
C ASN A 78 10.19 14.95 1.55
N MET A 79 9.03 14.33 1.27
CA MET A 79 7.73 14.94 1.55
C MET A 79 7.49 15.12 3.06
N GLN A 80 7.87 14.16 3.88
CA GLN A 80 7.80 14.26 5.35
C GLN A 80 8.74 15.33 5.90
N LEU A 81 9.94 15.45 5.32
CA LEU A 81 10.91 16.48 5.68
C LEU A 81 10.38 17.88 5.34
N ALA A 82 9.81 18.08 4.14
CA ALA A 82 9.19 19.33 3.73
C ALA A 82 8.05 19.73 4.68
N ALA A 83 7.22 18.76 5.10
CA ALA A 83 6.18 19.03 6.10
C ALA A 83 6.77 19.50 7.43
N LYS A 84 7.80 18.81 7.93
CA LYS A 84 8.47 19.14 9.20
C LYS A 84 9.12 20.53 9.16
N GLU A 85 9.87 20.84 8.12
CA GLU A 85 10.60 22.10 8.00
C GLU A 85 9.69 23.32 7.87
N ARG A 86 8.51 23.13 7.26
CA ARG A 86 7.52 24.20 7.06
C ARG A 86 6.40 24.21 8.09
N GLY A 87 6.42 23.32 9.09
CA GLY A 87 5.36 23.24 10.11
C GLY A 87 4.00 22.84 9.55
N LEU A 88 3.99 22.00 8.50
CA LEU A 88 2.79 21.48 7.85
C LEU A 88 2.39 20.12 8.44
N THR A 89 1.17 19.69 8.16
CA THR A 89 0.67 18.37 8.54
C THR A 89 1.46 17.27 7.81
N PRO A 90 2.13 16.33 8.53
CA PRO A 90 2.82 15.21 7.90
C PRO A 90 1.85 14.10 7.50
N PHE A 91 2.28 13.19 6.63
CA PHE A 91 1.54 11.96 6.36
C PHE A 91 1.48 11.06 7.59
N ALA A 92 0.28 10.61 7.92
CA ALA A 92 0.02 9.68 9.02
C ALA A 92 0.08 8.20 8.57
N THR A 93 -0.11 7.93 7.27
CA THR A 93 -0.18 6.56 6.72
C THR A 93 0.60 6.41 5.43
N MET A 94 1.10 5.18 5.20
CA MET A 94 1.65 4.75 3.92
C MET A 94 0.88 3.52 3.41
N GLU A 95 0.32 3.64 2.20
CA GLU A 95 -0.33 2.56 1.48
C GLU A 95 0.64 2.01 0.43
N ASN A 96 1.39 0.98 0.78
CA ASN A 96 2.44 0.39 -0.04
C ASN A 96 2.08 -1.01 -0.58
N HIS A 97 2.86 -1.51 -1.55
CA HIS A 97 2.72 -2.89 -2.04
C HIS A 97 3.49 -3.83 -1.12
N TYR A 98 2.79 -4.61 -0.30
CA TYR A 98 3.46 -5.48 0.64
C TYR A 98 2.65 -6.74 0.95
N ASN A 99 3.26 -7.90 0.73
CA ASN A 99 2.72 -9.22 1.05
C ASN A 99 3.85 -10.25 1.05
N LEU A 100 3.56 -11.51 1.39
CA LEU A 100 4.55 -12.60 1.43
C LEU A 100 5.30 -12.85 0.10
N LEU A 101 4.69 -12.49 -1.05
CA LEU A 101 5.30 -12.64 -2.37
C LEU A 101 6.02 -11.38 -2.85
N TYR A 102 5.85 -10.25 -2.17
CA TYR A 102 6.49 -8.99 -2.55
C TYR A 102 6.88 -8.19 -1.30
N ARG A 103 8.18 -8.19 -0.98
CA ARG A 103 8.73 -7.64 0.26
C ARG A 103 9.80 -6.56 0.03
N GLU A 104 9.85 -5.98 -1.18
CA GLU A 104 10.92 -5.05 -1.56
C GLU A 104 10.95 -3.79 -0.70
N ASP A 105 9.80 -3.35 -0.17
CA ASP A 105 9.69 -2.18 0.71
C ASP A 105 10.32 -2.39 2.10
N GLU A 106 10.67 -3.63 2.48
CA GLU A 106 11.41 -3.91 3.72
C GLU A 106 12.82 -3.32 3.71
N ARG A 107 13.36 -3.00 2.54
CA ARG A 107 14.70 -2.45 2.36
C ARG A 107 14.81 -0.99 2.81
N GLU A 108 13.77 -0.19 2.55
CA GLU A 108 13.85 1.26 2.71
C GLU A 108 12.54 1.86 3.26
N LEU A 109 11.42 1.72 2.54
CA LEU A 109 10.18 2.41 2.84
C LEU A 109 9.60 2.05 4.22
N ILE A 110 9.54 0.76 4.54
CA ILE A 110 9.03 0.28 5.84
C ILE A 110 9.91 0.76 7.01
N PRO A 111 11.25 0.67 6.97
CA PRO A 111 12.12 1.29 7.97
C PRO A 111 11.88 2.79 8.17
N ILE A 112 11.72 3.54 7.08
CA ILE A 112 11.42 4.99 7.14
C ILE A 112 10.07 5.23 7.83
N CYS A 113 9.04 4.49 7.44
CA CYS A 113 7.71 4.60 8.07
C CYS A 113 7.77 4.32 9.57
N LYS A 114 8.49 3.28 9.99
CA LYS A 114 8.71 2.95 11.41
C LYS A 114 9.45 4.06 12.15
N GLN A 115 10.53 4.60 11.56
CA GLN A 115 11.31 5.70 12.14
C GLN A 115 10.46 6.96 12.34
N MET A 116 9.54 7.22 11.43
CA MET A 116 8.69 8.42 11.43
C MET A 116 7.32 8.21 12.09
N ASN A 117 7.08 7.04 12.69
CA ASN A 117 5.80 6.66 13.30
C ASN A 117 4.61 6.78 12.35
N VAL A 118 4.79 6.32 11.11
CA VAL A 118 3.77 6.30 10.06
C VAL A 118 3.14 4.92 9.99
N ALA A 119 1.81 4.87 10.03
CA ALA A 119 1.05 3.63 9.98
C ALA A 119 1.12 2.97 8.60
N LEU A 120 1.40 1.67 8.56
CA LEU A 120 1.43 0.88 7.32
C LEU A 120 0.03 0.34 7.00
N MET A 121 -0.45 0.64 5.79
CA MET A 121 -1.75 0.20 5.27
C MET A 121 -1.57 -0.45 3.88
N PRO A 122 -0.83 -1.57 3.75
CA PRO A 122 -0.48 -2.10 2.45
C PRO A 122 -1.68 -2.57 1.64
N TYR A 123 -1.61 -2.32 0.33
CA TYR A 123 -2.52 -2.90 -0.65
C TYR A 123 -2.02 -4.26 -1.15
N SER A 124 -2.94 -5.05 -1.72
CA SER A 124 -2.69 -6.41 -2.21
C SER A 124 -2.12 -7.38 -1.13
N PRO A 125 -2.61 -7.41 0.11
CA PRO A 125 -2.08 -8.28 1.16
C PRO A 125 -2.20 -9.78 0.81
N LEU A 126 -3.14 -10.14 -0.06
CA LEU A 126 -3.36 -11.50 -0.54
C LEU A 126 -2.77 -11.76 -1.94
N ALA A 127 -1.90 -10.87 -2.44
CA ALA A 127 -1.24 -11.01 -3.75
C ALA A 127 -2.25 -11.32 -4.89
N ALA A 128 -3.33 -10.52 -5.01
CA ALA A 128 -4.42 -10.72 -5.97
C ALA A 128 -5.13 -12.10 -5.85
N GLY A 129 -4.98 -12.79 -4.72
CA GLY A 129 -5.55 -14.11 -4.44
C GLY A 129 -4.57 -15.27 -4.57
N HIS A 130 -3.32 -15.02 -4.96
CA HIS A 130 -2.27 -16.06 -5.03
C HIS A 130 -1.94 -16.67 -3.67
N LEU A 131 -2.10 -15.92 -2.58
CA LEU A 131 -1.92 -16.40 -1.20
C LEU A 131 -3.20 -17.01 -0.58
N SER A 132 -4.27 -17.22 -1.37
CA SER A 132 -5.55 -17.74 -0.86
C SER A 132 -5.86 -19.15 -1.31
N ARG A 133 -4.97 -19.79 -2.08
CA ARG A 133 -5.17 -21.13 -2.65
C ARG A 133 -3.82 -21.79 -2.94
N PRO A 134 -3.74 -23.16 -2.85
CA PRO A 134 -2.49 -23.87 -2.98
C PRO A 134 -1.93 -23.94 -4.41
N VAL A 135 -2.75 -23.63 -5.41
CA VAL A 135 -2.35 -23.60 -6.83
C VAL A 135 -2.88 -22.34 -7.50
N TRP A 136 -2.12 -21.78 -8.42
CA TRP A 136 -2.59 -20.65 -9.22
C TRP A 136 -3.51 -21.16 -10.34
N ASN A 137 -4.78 -20.90 -10.17
CA ASN A 137 -5.79 -21.33 -11.12
C ASN A 137 -6.00 -20.25 -12.18
N THR A 138 -5.82 -20.61 -13.45
CA THR A 138 -6.01 -19.75 -14.61
C THR A 138 -7.47 -19.69 -15.08
N ASP A 139 -8.39 -20.46 -14.50
CA ASP A 139 -9.77 -20.60 -14.98
C ASP A 139 -10.73 -19.53 -14.41
N SER A 140 -10.29 -18.74 -13.44
CA SER A 140 -11.11 -17.64 -12.91
C SER A 140 -11.17 -16.46 -13.89
N LEU A 141 -12.32 -15.79 -13.99
CA LEU A 141 -12.46 -14.57 -14.79
C LEU A 141 -11.37 -13.53 -14.43
N ARG A 142 -11.04 -13.40 -13.16
CA ARG A 142 -10.01 -12.48 -12.69
C ARG A 142 -8.61 -12.86 -13.20
N SER A 143 -8.22 -14.13 -13.11
CA SER A 143 -6.90 -14.57 -13.60
C SER A 143 -6.76 -14.38 -15.12
N GLN A 144 -7.88 -14.43 -15.87
CA GLN A 144 -7.87 -14.20 -17.30
C GLN A 144 -7.89 -12.73 -17.69
N THR A 145 -8.48 -11.84 -16.89
CA THR A 145 -8.73 -10.44 -17.25
C THR A 145 -7.88 -9.43 -16.49
N ASP A 146 -7.38 -9.75 -15.28
CA ASP A 146 -6.57 -8.84 -14.45
C ASP A 146 -5.12 -8.77 -14.93
N ARG A 147 -4.87 -7.90 -15.92
CA ARG A 147 -3.55 -7.65 -16.47
C ARG A 147 -2.58 -7.06 -15.43
N VAL A 148 -3.10 -6.32 -14.45
CA VAL A 148 -2.28 -5.71 -13.38
C VAL A 148 -1.72 -6.79 -12.45
N ALA A 149 -2.56 -7.74 -12.03
CA ALA A 149 -2.13 -8.87 -11.20
C ALA A 149 -1.08 -9.71 -11.93
N ARG A 150 -1.32 -10.06 -13.19
CA ARG A 150 -0.37 -10.84 -14.01
C ARG A 150 0.97 -10.11 -14.16
N GLY A 151 0.97 -8.83 -14.41
CA GLY A 151 2.20 -8.06 -14.54
C GLY A 151 3.03 -7.97 -13.25
N LYS A 152 2.40 -8.24 -12.09
CA LYS A 152 3.07 -8.23 -10.77
C LYS A 152 3.66 -9.58 -10.37
N TYR A 153 2.96 -10.70 -10.64
CA TYR A 153 3.26 -12.00 -10.04
C TYR A 153 3.71 -13.08 -11.04
N ASP A 154 3.17 -13.13 -12.26
CA ASP A 154 3.40 -14.24 -13.20
C ASP A 154 4.89 -14.50 -13.54
N ARG A 155 5.75 -13.49 -13.41
CA ARG A 155 7.17 -13.61 -13.76
C ARG A 155 7.99 -14.40 -12.75
N MET A 156 7.49 -14.58 -11.55
CA MET A 156 8.19 -15.22 -10.42
C MET A 156 7.44 -16.45 -9.91
N GLU A 157 6.49 -16.98 -10.67
CA GLU A 157 5.59 -18.06 -10.25
C GLU A 157 6.33 -19.26 -9.65
N GLU A 158 7.39 -19.74 -10.28
CA GLU A 158 8.15 -20.89 -9.79
C GLU A 158 8.74 -20.66 -8.39
N GLN A 159 9.21 -19.45 -8.11
CA GLN A 159 9.77 -19.09 -6.80
C GLN A 159 8.65 -18.83 -5.79
N ASP A 160 7.62 -18.12 -6.20
CA ASP A 160 6.50 -17.76 -5.36
C ASP A 160 5.69 -18.96 -4.88
N MET A 161 5.58 -19.99 -5.73
CA MET A 161 4.91 -21.25 -5.35
C MET A 161 5.54 -21.95 -4.15
N LYS A 162 6.82 -21.74 -3.87
CA LYS A 162 7.48 -22.27 -2.67
C LYS A 162 6.96 -21.58 -1.39
N VAL A 163 6.73 -20.27 -1.47
CA VAL A 163 6.11 -19.50 -0.38
C VAL A 163 4.63 -19.89 -0.22
N VAL A 164 3.90 -20.04 -1.34
CA VAL A 164 2.49 -20.46 -1.35
C VAL A 164 2.32 -21.83 -0.69
N ALA A 165 3.22 -22.79 -0.98
CA ALA A 165 3.20 -24.10 -0.34
C ALA A 165 3.31 -23.99 1.19
N ARG A 166 4.20 -23.13 1.71
CA ARG A 166 4.35 -22.92 3.15
C ARG A 166 3.14 -22.24 3.79
N VAL A 167 2.50 -21.31 3.07
CA VAL A 167 1.22 -20.72 3.52
C VAL A 167 0.15 -21.80 3.64
N HIS A 168 0.11 -22.75 2.70
CA HIS A 168 -0.82 -23.87 2.74
C HIS A 168 -0.54 -24.79 3.93
N GLU A 169 0.70 -25.24 4.12
CA GLU A 169 1.10 -26.08 5.26
C GLU A 169 0.76 -25.45 6.61
N LEU A 170 1.03 -24.14 6.78
CA LEU A 170 0.66 -23.44 8.02
C LEU A 170 -0.85 -23.26 8.16
N SER A 171 -1.60 -23.13 7.07
CA SER A 171 -3.05 -23.08 7.14
C SER A 171 -3.66 -24.40 7.67
N GLU A 172 -3.08 -25.54 7.28
CA GLU A 172 -3.45 -26.85 7.83
C GLU A 172 -3.03 -26.97 9.31
N LYS A 173 -1.80 -26.58 9.66
CA LYS A 173 -1.29 -26.61 11.04
C LYS A 173 -2.15 -25.79 11.99
N HIS A 174 -2.58 -24.60 11.57
CA HIS A 174 -3.41 -23.69 12.38
C HIS A 174 -4.92 -23.93 12.21
N ASN A 175 -5.34 -24.90 11.40
CA ASN A 175 -6.73 -25.20 11.06
C ASN A 175 -7.51 -23.94 10.65
N CYS A 176 -6.92 -23.15 9.73
CA CYS A 176 -7.50 -21.90 9.23
C CYS A 176 -7.28 -21.77 7.72
N LYS A 177 -7.79 -20.71 7.10
CA LYS A 177 -7.63 -20.49 5.66
C LYS A 177 -6.24 -19.91 5.33
N MET A 178 -5.71 -20.22 4.14
CA MET A 178 -4.47 -19.63 3.64
C MET A 178 -4.48 -18.09 3.67
N SER A 179 -5.62 -17.48 3.29
CA SER A 179 -5.82 -16.03 3.36
C SER A 179 -5.65 -15.48 4.78
N GLN A 180 -6.05 -16.24 5.80
CA GLN A 180 -5.89 -15.85 7.20
C GLN A 180 -4.43 -15.92 7.66
N ILE A 181 -3.67 -16.91 7.21
CA ILE A 181 -2.21 -16.97 7.44
C ILE A 181 -1.52 -15.75 6.80
N ALA A 182 -1.84 -15.46 5.54
CA ALA A 182 -1.24 -14.33 4.83
C ALA A 182 -1.55 -12.97 5.49
N LEU A 183 -2.76 -12.78 6.02
CA LEU A 183 -3.14 -11.57 6.75
C LEU A 183 -2.51 -11.54 8.16
N ALA A 184 -2.49 -12.66 8.88
CA ALA A 184 -1.86 -12.74 10.20
C ALA A 184 -0.36 -12.42 10.13
N TRP A 185 0.32 -12.84 9.05
CA TRP A 185 1.70 -12.48 8.81
C TRP A 185 1.89 -10.95 8.67
N GLN A 186 0.97 -10.23 8.03
CA GLN A 186 1.02 -8.77 7.92
C GLN A 186 1.12 -8.11 9.31
N TRP A 187 0.26 -8.53 10.26
CA TRP A 187 0.29 -7.99 11.61
C TRP A 187 1.54 -8.43 12.38
N ALA A 188 2.03 -9.66 12.18
CA ALA A 188 3.30 -10.09 12.76
C ALA A 188 4.49 -9.25 12.28
N LYS A 189 4.41 -8.66 11.07
CA LYS A 189 5.41 -7.71 10.54
C LYS A 189 5.20 -6.25 10.99
N GLY A 190 4.19 -5.98 11.80
CA GLY A 190 3.88 -4.65 12.33
C GLY A 190 3.07 -3.76 11.38
N VAL A 191 2.34 -4.37 10.43
CA VAL A 191 1.36 -3.66 9.62
C VAL A 191 0.19 -3.23 10.50
N THR A 192 -0.26 -2.00 10.34
CA THR A 192 -1.37 -1.44 11.12
C THR A 192 -2.71 -1.93 10.62
N ALA A 193 -2.96 -1.81 9.31
CA ALA A 193 -4.25 -2.16 8.70
C ALA A 193 -4.08 -2.55 7.22
N PRO A 194 -3.99 -3.85 6.88
CA PRO A 194 -3.94 -4.29 5.49
C PRO A 194 -5.26 -3.98 4.77
N ILE A 195 -5.18 -3.52 3.51
CA ILE A 195 -6.36 -3.19 2.71
C ILE A 195 -6.84 -4.44 1.97
N VAL A 196 -7.98 -4.96 2.40
CA VAL A 196 -8.58 -6.17 1.84
C VAL A 196 -9.75 -5.80 0.94
N GLY A 197 -9.65 -6.15 -0.35
CA GLY A 197 -10.76 -6.07 -1.30
C GLY A 197 -11.52 -7.39 -1.37
N VAL A 198 -12.84 -7.36 -1.22
CA VAL A 198 -13.70 -8.54 -1.26
C VAL A 198 -14.82 -8.40 -2.29
N THR A 199 -15.23 -9.51 -2.90
CA THR A 199 -16.36 -9.58 -3.85
C THR A 199 -17.56 -10.33 -3.27
N LYS A 200 -17.41 -10.94 -2.09
CA LYS A 200 -18.44 -11.66 -1.34
C LYS A 200 -18.31 -11.36 0.14
N THR A 201 -19.43 -11.21 0.85
CA THR A 201 -19.46 -10.98 2.30
C THR A 201 -18.69 -12.03 3.10
N ALA A 202 -18.81 -13.31 2.73
CA ALA A 202 -18.07 -14.39 3.37
C ALA A 202 -16.54 -14.20 3.36
N TYR A 203 -15.99 -13.51 2.37
CA TYR A 203 -14.54 -13.19 2.34
C TYR A 203 -14.17 -12.09 3.34
N LEU A 204 -15.12 -11.23 3.71
CA LEU A 204 -14.91 -10.25 4.76
C LEU A 204 -14.85 -10.92 6.13
N ASP A 205 -15.74 -11.88 6.39
CA ASP A 205 -15.75 -12.67 7.61
C ASP A 205 -14.45 -13.49 7.73
N ASP A 206 -14.00 -14.09 6.65
CA ASP A 206 -12.71 -14.78 6.57
C ASP A 206 -11.52 -13.85 6.89
N ALA A 207 -11.53 -12.65 6.35
CA ALA A 207 -10.47 -11.67 6.61
C ALA A 207 -10.49 -11.19 8.07
N ALA A 208 -11.67 -10.97 8.64
CA ALA A 208 -11.82 -10.63 10.06
C ALA A 208 -11.31 -11.75 10.98
N GLY A 209 -11.60 -13.00 10.64
CA GLY A 209 -11.12 -14.16 11.39
C GLY A 209 -9.59 -14.33 11.41
N ALA A 210 -8.89 -13.65 10.52
CA ALA A 210 -7.41 -13.62 10.54
C ALA A 210 -6.84 -12.92 11.80
N LEU A 211 -7.61 -12.06 12.46
CA LEU A 211 -7.20 -11.39 13.71
C LEU A 211 -7.01 -12.37 14.86
N ASP A 212 -7.67 -13.52 14.81
CA ASP A 212 -7.57 -14.57 15.83
C ASP A 212 -6.38 -15.51 15.61
N VAL A 213 -5.80 -15.51 14.40
CA VAL A 213 -4.65 -16.34 14.05
C VAL A 213 -3.37 -15.73 14.63
N LYS A 214 -2.68 -16.47 15.49
CA LYS A 214 -1.41 -16.05 16.10
C LYS A 214 -0.28 -16.89 15.54
N LEU A 215 0.59 -16.24 14.78
CA LEU A 215 1.81 -16.86 14.26
C LEU A 215 2.94 -16.73 15.28
N SER A 216 3.67 -17.83 15.53
CA SER A 216 4.90 -17.78 16.30
C SER A 216 6.04 -17.16 15.50
N ALA A 217 7.15 -16.82 16.16
CA ALA A 217 8.35 -16.36 15.47
C ALA A 217 8.89 -17.40 14.49
N GLU A 218 8.78 -18.68 14.82
CA GLU A 218 9.15 -19.81 13.98
C GLU A 218 8.23 -19.92 12.74
N ASP A 219 6.91 -19.72 12.91
CA ASP A 219 5.97 -19.70 11.78
C ASP A 219 6.30 -18.54 10.81
N VAL A 220 6.61 -17.38 11.34
CA VAL A 220 7.00 -16.21 10.52
C VAL A 220 8.30 -16.51 9.77
N ALA A 221 9.33 -17.01 10.46
CA ALA A 221 10.60 -17.37 9.84
C ALA A 221 10.41 -18.45 8.75
N TYR A 222 9.57 -19.44 8.99
CA TYR A 222 9.23 -20.49 8.05
C TYR A 222 8.58 -19.94 6.78
N LEU A 223 7.62 -19.01 6.90
CA LEU A 223 6.98 -18.37 5.75
C LEU A 223 7.96 -17.53 4.91
N GLU A 224 8.96 -16.94 5.55
CA GLU A 224 9.88 -15.99 4.93
C GLU A 224 11.12 -16.63 4.29
N GLU A 225 11.51 -17.80 4.71
CA GLU A 225 12.77 -18.46 4.30
C GLU A 225 12.89 -18.66 2.78
N MET A 226 11.77 -18.94 2.08
CA MET A 226 11.77 -19.18 0.64
C MET A 226 11.64 -17.90 -0.21
N TYR A 227 11.54 -16.72 0.43
CA TYR A 227 11.42 -15.47 -0.31
C TYR A 227 12.68 -15.17 -1.11
N VAL A 228 12.50 -14.79 -2.37
CA VAL A 228 13.56 -14.27 -3.24
C VAL A 228 13.21 -12.85 -3.63
N PRO A 229 14.17 -11.90 -3.65
CA PRO A 229 13.93 -10.54 -4.09
C PRO A 229 13.31 -10.46 -5.48
N HIS A 230 12.32 -9.60 -5.63
CA HIS A 230 11.59 -9.41 -6.87
C HIS A 230 12.03 -8.15 -7.62
N PRO A 231 11.90 -8.11 -8.95
CA PRO A 231 11.95 -6.85 -9.67
C PRO A 231 10.89 -5.89 -9.15
N VAL A 232 11.21 -4.60 -9.11
CA VAL A 232 10.23 -3.58 -8.72
C VAL A 232 9.08 -3.56 -9.75
N VAL A 233 7.86 -3.68 -9.26
CA VAL A 233 6.66 -3.79 -10.09
C VAL A 233 5.56 -2.81 -9.64
N GLY A 234 4.58 -2.61 -10.51
CA GLY A 234 3.42 -1.76 -10.19
C GLY A 234 3.69 -0.28 -10.44
N ALA A 235 3.18 0.59 -9.55
CA ALA A 235 3.15 2.03 -9.77
C ALA A 235 4.52 2.71 -9.71
N ILE A 236 5.51 2.06 -9.10
CA ILE A 236 6.86 2.61 -8.87
C ILE A 236 7.95 1.92 -9.70
N LYS A 237 7.58 1.11 -10.70
CA LYS A 237 8.55 0.36 -11.52
C LYS A 237 9.48 1.23 -12.37
N GLU A 238 9.16 2.50 -12.57
CA GLU A 238 9.90 3.44 -13.39
C GLU A 238 10.26 4.68 -12.59
N ASN A 239 11.54 5.04 -12.61
CA ASN A 239 12.02 6.33 -12.14
C ASN A 239 12.01 7.32 -13.33
N PRO A 240 11.86 8.63 -13.09
CA PRO A 240 12.01 9.62 -14.14
C PRO A 240 13.44 9.57 -14.71
N ALA A 241 13.56 9.71 -16.02
CA ALA A 241 14.85 9.70 -16.73
C ALA A 241 15.83 10.82 -16.28
N GLN A 242 15.32 11.86 -15.66
CA GLN A 242 16.08 13.03 -15.20
C GLN A 242 16.64 12.89 -13.79
N GLY A 243 16.45 11.74 -13.12
CA GLY A 243 16.99 11.48 -11.79
C GLY A 243 16.10 11.94 -10.64
N VAL A 244 16.70 12.16 -9.48
CA VAL A 244 16.03 12.52 -8.24
C VAL A 244 15.70 14.01 -8.23
N VAL A 245 14.44 14.35 -7.94
CA VAL A 245 14.07 15.74 -7.60
C VAL A 245 14.51 15.99 -6.17
N LEU A 246 15.48 16.90 -5.98
CA LEU A 246 15.92 17.33 -4.66
C LEU A 246 15.05 18.48 -4.17
N LEU A 247 14.82 18.53 -2.84
CA LEU A 247 14.02 19.58 -2.19
C LEU A 247 14.54 20.99 -2.47
N ASP A 248 15.85 21.13 -2.65
CA ASP A 248 16.52 22.42 -2.80
C ASP A 248 16.79 22.84 -4.25
N GLU A 249 16.37 22.06 -5.22
CA GLU A 249 16.44 22.47 -6.63
C GLU A 249 15.40 23.54 -6.94
N LYS A 250 15.54 24.69 -6.30
CA LYS A 250 14.98 25.94 -6.84
C LYS A 250 15.87 26.38 -7.99
N LYS A 251 15.42 26.08 -9.18
CA LYS A 251 15.89 26.81 -10.35
C LYS A 251 15.12 28.09 -10.51
#